data_c7d718e114c9a4265f2fca3a71c9ba47
#
_entry.id   c7d718e114c9a4265f2fca3a71c9ba47
#
_cell.length_a   1.000
_cell.length_b   1.000
_cell.length_c   1.000
_cell.angle_alpha   90.00
_cell.angle_beta   90.00
_cell.angle_gamma   90.00
#
_symmetry.space_group_name_H-M   'P 1'
#
loop_
_entity.id
_entity.type
_entity.pdbx_description
1 polymer ?
#
loop_
_entity_poly.entity_id
_entity_poly.type
_entity_poly.pdbx_seq_one_letter_code
_entity_poly.pdbx_strand_id
1 'polypeptide(L)'
;MANRRKLKQDINIVCGELFAECIAASLYSSDVNEYTVNNILTAILVFHDDFIRRVSHKEPGMTPKTYFNKLKADFNKQATEVVDQIVALG
;
A
#
# COMPACT_ATOMS: atom_id res chain seq x y z
N MET A 1 5.57 13.84 16.68
CA MET A 1 5.49 14.78 15.56
C MET A 1 5.48 14.01 14.24
N ALA A 2 4.58 14.37 13.35
CA ALA A 2 4.51 13.69 12.06
C ALA A 2 5.73 14.03 11.21
N ASN A 3 6.46 13.01 10.79
CA ASN A 3 7.66 13.15 9.99
C ASN A 3 7.37 12.58 8.60
N ARG A 4 7.30 13.47 7.60
CA ARG A 4 7.00 13.08 6.23
C ARG A 4 8.00 12.10 5.66
N ARG A 5 9.28 12.31 5.95
CA ARG A 5 10.35 11.43 5.47
C ARG A 5 10.16 10.00 5.99
N LYS A 6 9.86 9.89 7.29
CA LYS A 6 9.63 8.59 7.91
C LYS A 6 8.36 7.93 7.35
N LEU A 7 7.29 8.71 7.15
CA LEU A 7 6.06 8.18 6.57
C LEU A 7 6.29 7.62 5.16
N LYS A 8 7.07 8.35 4.35
CA LYS A 8 7.41 7.86 3.00
C LYS A 8 8.23 6.57 3.07
N GLN A 9 9.18 6.48 4.01
CA GLN A 9 9.96 5.27 4.20
C GLN A 9 9.06 4.10 4.61
N ASP A 10 8.15 4.32 5.54
CA ASP A 10 7.23 3.28 6.00
C ASP A 10 6.33 2.80 4.86
N ILE A 11 5.81 3.73 4.05
CA ILE A 11 5.01 3.39 2.88
C ILE A 11 5.83 2.54 1.89
N ASN A 12 7.07 2.94 1.63
CA ASN A 12 7.95 2.20 0.73
C ASN A 12 8.22 0.79 1.24
N ILE A 13 8.48 0.64 2.54
CA ILE A 13 8.75 -0.66 3.14
C ILE A 13 7.53 -1.57 3.03
N VAL A 14 6.36 -1.09 3.44
CA VAL A 14 5.13 -1.88 3.41
C VAL A 14 4.77 -2.28 1.98
N CYS A 15 4.79 -1.34 1.05
CA CYS A 15 4.46 -1.63 -0.35
C CYS A 15 5.46 -2.59 -0.98
N GLY A 16 6.75 -2.47 -0.63
CA GLY A 16 7.78 -3.42 -1.07
C GLY A 16 7.53 -4.83 -0.56
N GLU A 17 7.13 -4.96 0.70
CA GLU A 17 6.78 -6.25 1.29
C GLU A 17 5.54 -6.85 0.64
N LEU A 18 4.51 -6.05 0.39
CA LEU A 18 3.29 -6.52 -0.27
C LEU A 18 3.59 -6.99 -1.70
N PHE A 19 4.42 -6.26 -2.41
CA PHE A 19 4.83 -6.62 -3.76
C PHE A 19 5.57 -7.96 -3.76
N ALA A 20 6.53 -8.12 -2.85
CA ALA A 20 7.29 -9.36 -2.72
C ALA A 20 6.40 -10.54 -2.32
N GLU A 21 5.46 -10.34 -1.41
CA GLU A 21 4.51 -11.38 -0.99
C GLU A 21 3.60 -11.81 -2.13
N CYS A 22 3.15 -10.86 -2.95
CA CYS A 22 2.32 -11.17 -4.11
C CYS A 22 3.09 -12.03 -5.11
N ILE A 23 4.34 -11.69 -5.39
CA ILE A 23 5.19 -12.46 -6.29
C ILE A 23 5.43 -13.85 -5.71
N ALA A 24 5.75 -13.95 -4.42
CA ALA A 24 5.98 -15.24 -3.76
C ALA A 24 4.73 -16.12 -3.83
N ALA A 25 3.56 -15.56 -3.55
CA ALA A 25 2.30 -16.31 -3.63
C ALA A 25 2.05 -16.82 -5.04
N SER A 26 2.38 -16.04 -6.07
CA SER A 26 2.21 -16.44 -7.46
C SER A 26 3.15 -17.59 -7.84
N LEU A 27 4.32 -17.65 -7.23
CA LEU A 27 5.30 -18.72 -7.50
C LEU A 27 4.95 -20.03 -6.80
N TYR A 28 4.32 -19.95 -5.61
CA TYR A 28 3.98 -21.13 -4.83
C TYR A 28 2.68 -21.79 -5.24
N SER A 29 1.79 -21.07 -5.92
CA SER A 29 0.51 -21.62 -6.34
C SER A 29 0.56 -21.98 -7.82
N SER A 30 0.23 -23.23 -8.17
CA SER A 30 0.22 -23.69 -9.56
C SER A 30 -1.00 -23.21 -10.34
N ASP A 31 -2.05 -22.80 -9.64
CA ASP A 31 -3.34 -22.44 -10.26
C ASP A 31 -3.59 -20.92 -10.27
N VAL A 32 -2.54 -20.13 -10.08
CA VAL A 32 -2.69 -18.68 -10.04
C VAL A 32 -2.87 -18.11 -11.44
N ASN A 33 -3.90 -17.29 -11.60
CA ASN A 33 -4.15 -16.56 -12.83
C ASN A 33 -3.21 -15.36 -12.91
N GLU A 34 -2.36 -15.33 -13.94
CA GLU A 34 -1.42 -14.22 -14.15
C GLU A 34 -2.13 -12.87 -14.24
N TYR A 35 -3.31 -12.84 -14.82
CA TYR A 35 -4.09 -11.61 -14.91
C TYR A 35 -4.45 -11.06 -13.54
N THR A 36 -4.86 -11.94 -12.63
CA THR A 36 -5.17 -11.55 -11.25
C THR A 36 -3.93 -11.05 -10.52
N VAL A 37 -2.80 -11.74 -10.68
CA VAL A 37 -1.52 -11.32 -10.09
C VAL A 37 -1.13 -9.93 -10.59
N ASN A 38 -1.19 -9.71 -11.90
CA ASN A 38 -0.84 -8.43 -12.49
C ASN A 38 -1.75 -7.31 -12.00
N ASN A 39 -3.04 -7.59 -11.79
CA ASN A 39 -3.97 -6.62 -11.25
C ASN A 39 -3.60 -6.23 -9.82
N ILE A 40 -3.20 -7.19 -8.99
CA ILE A 40 -2.77 -6.91 -7.61
C ILE A 40 -1.48 -6.11 -7.61
N LEU A 41 -0.50 -6.49 -8.42
CA LEU A 41 0.77 -5.75 -8.52
C LEU A 41 0.53 -4.31 -8.97
N THR A 42 -0.34 -4.11 -9.95
CA THR A 42 -0.70 -2.77 -10.43
C THR A 42 -1.39 -1.98 -9.33
N ALA A 43 -2.30 -2.62 -8.58
CA ALA A 43 -2.98 -1.98 -7.46
C ALA A 43 -2.00 -1.52 -6.38
N ILE A 44 -0.96 -2.32 -6.10
CA ILE A 44 0.08 -1.95 -5.14
C ILE A 44 0.85 -0.72 -5.62
N LEU A 45 1.20 -0.67 -6.90
CA LEU A 45 1.92 0.47 -7.47
C LEU A 45 1.08 1.74 -7.43
N VAL A 46 -0.21 1.66 -7.77
CA VAL A 46 -1.13 2.80 -7.69
C VAL A 46 -1.31 3.27 -6.25
N PHE A 47 -1.51 2.33 -5.34
CA PHE A 47 -1.64 2.59 -3.92
C PHE A 47 -0.39 3.30 -3.37
N HIS A 48 0.80 2.81 -3.71
CA HIS A 48 2.06 3.41 -3.30
C HIS A 48 2.15 4.86 -3.79
N ASP A 49 1.94 5.07 -5.08
CA ASP A 49 2.04 6.40 -5.68
C ASP A 49 1.04 7.38 -5.06
N ASP A 50 -0.21 6.93 -4.84
CA ASP A 50 -1.24 7.76 -4.24
C ASP A 50 -0.84 8.22 -2.83
N PHE A 51 -0.36 7.30 -1.99
CA PHE A 51 -0.01 7.66 -0.61
C PHE A 51 1.28 8.48 -0.53
N ILE A 52 2.25 8.25 -1.41
CA ILE A 52 3.44 9.11 -1.47
C ILE A 52 3.04 10.54 -1.82
N ARG A 53 2.12 10.72 -2.75
CA ARG A 53 1.58 12.05 -3.11
C ARG A 53 0.85 12.69 -1.94
N ARG A 54 0.04 11.93 -1.22
CA ARG A 54 -0.70 12.43 -0.07
C ARG A 54 0.21 12.91 1.05
N VAL A 55 1.33 12.21 1.28
CA VAL A 55 2.31 12.64 2.28
C VAL A 55 2.92 13.99 1.91
N SER A 56 3.13 14.23 0.61
CA SER A 56 3.73 15.47 0.12
C SER A 56 2.74 16.63 0.01
N HIS A 57 1.42 16.32 0.03
CA HIS A 57 0.38 17.31 -0.17
C HIS A 57 -0.22 17.75 1.16
N LYS A 58 -0.44 19.07 1.31
CA LYS A 58 -1.13 19.61 2.49
C LYS A 58 -2.60 19.83 2.16
N GLU A 59 -3.45 19.32 3.04
CA GLU A 59 -4.89 19.52 2.94
C GLU A 59 -5.26 20.87 3.57
N PRO A 60 -5.80 21.83 2.83
CA PRO A 60 -6.23 23.10 3.42
C PRO A 60 -7.31 22.87 4.48
N GLY A 61 -7.19 23.57 5.60
CA GLY A 61 -8.19 23.50 6.66
C GLY A 61 -7.98 22.37 7.66
N MET A 62 -7.00 21.50 7.46
CA MET A 62 -6.68 20.44 8.42
C MET A 62 -5.34 20.71 9.09
N THR A 63 -5.25 20.39 10.39
CA THR A 63 -3.95 20.43 11.06
C THR A 63 -3.09 19.28 10.53
N PRO A 64 -1.76 19.45 10.50
CA PRO A 64 -0.87 18.38 10.05
C PRO A 64 -1.08 17.06 10.81
N LYS A 65 -1.29 17.14 12.13
CA LYS A 65 -1.50 15.96 12.96
C LYS A 65 -2.78 15.22 12.55
N THR A 66 -3.88 15.94 12.36
CA THR A 66 -5.16 15.34 11.95
C THR A 66 -5.04 14.72 10.56
N TYR A 67 -4.42 15.44 9.64
CA TYR A 67 -4.22 14.96 8.28
C TYR A 67 -3.41 13.66 8.25
N PHE A 68 -2.28 13.61 8.95
CA PHE A 68 -1.42 12.44 8.94
C PHE A 68 -2.03 11.25 9.69
N ASN A 69 -2.81 11.50 10.75
CA ASN A 69 -3.54 10.42 11.44
C ASN A 69 -4.57 9.78 10.52
N LYS A 70 -5.31 10.59 9.77
CA LYS A 70 -6.26 10.10 8.78
C LYS A 70 -5.56 9.32 7.67
N LEU A 71 -4.45 9.85 7.18
CA LEU A 71 -3.67 9.21 6.13
C LEU A 71 -3.16 7.84 6.58
N LYS A 72 -2.66 7.72 7.80
CA LYS A 72 -2.21 6.44 8.35
C LYS A 72 -3.36 5.44 8.47
N ALA A 73 -4.53 5.88 8.91
CA ALA A 73 -5.70 5.02 9.02
C ALA A 73 -6.13 4.51 7.64
N ASP A 74 -6.18 5.39 6.66
CA ASP A 74 -6.53 5.03 5.28
C ASP A 74 -5.49 4.08 4.68
N PHE A 75 -4.21 4.33 4.93
CA PHE A 75 -3.13 3.47 4.45
C PHE A 75 -3.27 2.06 5.02
N ASN A 76 -3.46 1.94 6.33
CA ASN A 76 -3.60 0.64 6.98
C ASN A 76 -4.81 -0.12 6.44
N LYS A 77 -5.91 0.57 6.21
CA LYS A 77 -7.12 -0.03 5.66
C LYS A 77 -6.87 -0.60 4.27
N GLN A 78 -6.27 0.19 3.39
CA GLN A 78 -6.00 -0.26 2.02
C GLN A 78 -4.92 -1.35 1.98
N ALA A 79 -3.91 -1.27 2.83
CA ALA A 79 -2.89 -2.30 2.93
C ALA A 79 -3.52 -3.64 3.33
N THR A 80 -4.44 -3.63 4.30
CA THR A 80 -5.16 -4.83 4.73
C THR A 80 -5.98 -5.43 3.58
N GLU A 81 -6.63 -4.60 2.78
CA GLU A 81 -7.39 -5.06 1.63
C GLU A 81 -6.49 -5.74 0.59
N VAL A 82 -5.28 -5.20 0.38
CA VAL A 82 -4.31 -5.80 -0.53
C VAL A 82 -3.82 -7.14 0.02
N VAL A 83 -3.54 -7.22 1.32
CA VAL A 83 -3.14 -8.47 1.97
C VAL A 83 -4.22 -9.54 1.77
N ASP A 84 -5.48 -9.18 1.94
CA ASP A 84 -6.60 -10.10 1.74
C ASP A 84 -6.64 -10.64 0.31
N GLN A 85 -6.37 -9.79 -0.68
CA GLN A 85 -6.30 -10.21 -2.08
C GLN A 85 -5.13 -11.15 -2.33
N ILE A 86 -3.97 -10.90 -1.71
CA ILE A 86 -2.80 -11.76 -1.85
C ILE A 86 -3.07 -13.13 -1.22
N VAL A 87 -3.67 -13.15 -0.04
CA VAL A 87 -4.03 -14.40 0.65
C VAL A 87 -5.00 -15.20 -0.21
N ALA A 88 -5.93 -14.53 -0.88
CA ALA A 88 -6.90 -15.21 -1.75
C ALA A 88 -6.26 -15.87 -2.98
N LEU A 89 -5.04 -15.50 -3.35
CA LEU A 89 -4.32 -16.16 -4.45
C LEU A 89 -3.89 -17.58 -4.09
N GLY A 90 -3.59 -17.80 -2.83
CA GLY A 90 -3.18 -19.10 -2.33
C GLY A 90 -4.34 -19.91 -1.85
#